data_3632cf7f58cd534b6f6eac96811677e5
#
_entry.id   3632cf7f58cd534b6f6eac96811677e5
#
_cell.length_a   1.000
_cell.length_b   1.000
_cell.length_c   1.000
_cell.angle_alpha   90.00
_cell.angle_beta   90.00
_cell.angle_gamma   90.00
#
_symmetry.space_group_name_H-M   'P 1'
#
loop_
_entity.id
_entity.type
_entity.pdbx_description
1 polymer ?
#
loop_
_entity_poly.entity_id
_entity_poly.type
_entity_poly.pdbx_seq_one_letter_code
_entity_poly.pdbx_strand_id
1 'polypeptide(L)'
;MARYRIGNDMTIIWSVTNKDGSSFPLAGKEVHLYYTCERGRFEADIQIQDNVVAWGFAGRDQRVLGGYTLTLEVIQPGGKRIIRKDICNAFTLVGKECEEKDTPGDADIN
;
A
#
# COMPACT_ATOMS: atom_id res chain seq x y z
N MET A 1 9.43 5.85 -7.83
CA MET A 1 8.06 5.72 -7.33
C MET A 1 7.24 4.85 -8.27
N ALA A 2 6.54 3.88 -7.72
CA ALA A 2 5.74 2.98 -8.53
C ALA A 2 4.45 3.67 -8.98
N ARG A 3 4.06 3.43 -10.21
CA ARG A 3 2.85 3.98 -10.79
C ARG A 3 1.97 2.84 -11.25
N TYR A 4 0.71 2.89 -10.88
CA TYR A 4 -0.26 1.86 -11.24
C TYR A 4 -1.50 2.50 -11.81
N ARG A 5 -2.09 1.85 -12.79
CA ARG A 5 -3.32 2.36 -13.36
C ARG A 5 -4.48 2.11 -12.40
N ILE A 6 -5.28 3.14 -12.15
CA ILE A 6 -6.47 3.03 -11.31
C ILE A 6 -7.43 2.03 -11.95
N GLY A 7 -8.04 1.23 -11.11
CA GLY A 7 -8.99 0.21 -11.55
C GLY A 7 -8.43 -1.20 -11.60
N ASN A 8 -7.11 -1.34 -11.53
CA ASN A 8 -6.48 -2.67 -11.50
C ASN A 8 -6.25 -3.09 -10.05
N ASP A 9 -6.55 -4.34 -9.76
CA ASP A 9 -6.30 -4.88 -8.42
C ASP A 9 -4.80 -4.87 -8.17
N MET A 10 -4.42 -4.51 -6.95
CA MET A 10 -3.01 -4.52 -6.57
C MET A 10 -2.86 -5.02 -5.14
N THR A 11 -1.69 -5.54 -4.83
CA THR A 11 -1.35 -6.02 -3.50
C THR A 11 -0.11 -5.31 -3.03
N ILE A 12 -0.18 -4.75 -1.84
CA ILE A 12 0.96 -4.10 -1.21
C ILE A 12 1.47 -5.01 -0.10
N ILE A 13 2.76 -5.33 -0.14
CA ILE A 13 3.41 -6.19 0.83
C ILE A 13 4.43 -5.36 1.59
N TRP A 14 4.34 -5.39 2.91
CA TRP A 14 5.28 -4.68 3.76
C TRP A 14 5.87 -5.66 4.75
N SER A 15 7.16 -5.94 4.63
CA SER A 15 7.86 -6.80 5.56
C SER A 15 8.45 -5.95 6.67
N VAL A 16 8.10 -6.27 7.90
CA VAL A 16 8.56 -5.50 9.06
C VAL A 16 9.81 -6.17 9.61
N THR A 17 10.89 -5.40 9.70
CA THR A 17 12.18 -5.94 10.13
C THR A 17 12.78 -5.06 11.22
N ASN A 18 13.66 -5.67 12.00
CA ASN A 18 14.50 -4.95 12.94
C ASN A 18 15.62 -4.24 12.19
N LYS A 19 16.35 -3.41 12.89
CA LYS A 19 17.46 -2.67 12.28
C LYS A 19 18.51 -3.59 11.68
N ASP A 20 18.69 -4.77 12.25
CA ASP A 20 19.69 -5.71 11.77
C ASP A 20 19.16 -6.57 10.61
N GLY A 21 17.95 -6.34 10.15
CA GLY A 21 17.37 -7.07 9.04
C GLY A 21 16.59 -8.31 9.43
N SER A 22 16.61 -8.69 10.70
CA SER A 22 15.84 -9.84 11.15
C SER A 22 14.36 -9.51 11.18
N SER A 23 13.52 -10.54 11.12
CA SER A 23 12.07 -10.37 11.12
C SER A 23 11.59 -9.81 12.46
N PHE A 24 10.66 -8.88 12.40
CA PHE A 24 10.01 -8.34 13.60
C PHE A 24 8.65 -9.01 13.71
N PRO A 25 8.44 -9.90 14.67
CA PRO A 25 7.18 -10.66 14.74
C PRO A 25 6.02 -9.76 15.13
N LEU A 26 4.90 -9.94 14.43
CA LEU A 26 3.70 -9.15 14.66
C LEU A 26 2.65 -9.89 15.49
N ALA A 27 2.93 -11.15 15.84
CA ALA A 27 1.97 -11.95 16.59
C ALA A 27 1.67 -11.29 17.94
N GLY A 28 0.40 -11.23 18.30
CA GLY A 28 -0.01 -10.67 19.58
C GLY A 28 0.02 -9.15 19.65
N LYS A 29 0.33 -8.48 18.54
CA LYS A 29 0.38 -7.02 18.51
C LYS A 29 -0.78 -6.49 17.67
N GLU A 30 -1.19 -5.28 17.97
CA GLU A 30 -2.21 -4.60 17.19
C GLU A 30 -1.51 -3.86 16.05
N VAL A 31 -1.93 -4.12 14.81
CA VAL A 31 -1.25 -3.57 13.64
C VAL A 31 -2.27 -2.83 12.79
N HIS A 32 -1.93 -1.62 12.41
CA HIS A 32 -2.76 -0.80 11.53
C HIS A 32 -1.94 -0.31 10.37
N LEU A 33 -2.52 -0.35 9.20
CA LEU A 33 -1.94 0.27 8.01
C LEU A 33 -2.93 1.31 7.51
N TYR A 34 -2.46 2.52 7.36
CA TYR A 34 -3.27 3.61 6.83
C TYR A 34 -2.72 4.05 5.50
N TYR A 35 -3.60 4.47 4.61
CA TYR A 35 -3.17 5.11 3.39
C TYR A 35 -3.75 6.51 3.34
N THR A 36 -2.92 7.46 2.93
CA THR A 36 -3.31 8.86 2.82
C THR A 36 -3.22 9.26 1.36
N CYS A 37 -4.27 9.85 0.87
CA CYS A 37 -4.36 10.36 -0.48
C CYS A 37 -5.00 11.73 -0.43
N GLU A 38 -5.31 12.29 -1.58
CA GLU A 38 -5.89 13.63 -1.65
C GLU A 38 -7.19 13.74 -0.88
N ARG A 39 -7.95 12.66 -0.79
CA ARG A 39 -9.23 12.65 -0.09
C ARG A 39 -9.10 12.49 1.41
N GLY A 40 -7.92 12.20 1.94
CA GLY A 40 -7.71 12.04 3.36
C GLY A 40 -7.05 10.73 3.70
N ARG A 41 -7.19 10.33 4.96
CA ARG A 41 -6.53 9.15 5.50
C ARG A 41 -7.56 8.06 5.77
N PHE A 42 -7.24 6.86 5.36
CA PHE A 42 -8.13 5.71 5.50
C PHE A 42 -7.36 4.53 6.03
N GLU A 43 -8.03 3.67 6.77
CA GLU A 43 -7.39 2.45 7.25
C GLU A 43 -7.56 1.35 6.22
N ALA A 44 -6.46 0.66 5.93
CA ALA A 44 -6.45 -0.45 4.98
C ALA A 44 -6.87 -1.73 5.68
N ASP A 45 -7.56 -2.59 4.94
CA ASP A 45 -7.98 -3.89 5.44
C ASP A 45 -6.86 -4.88 5.15
N ILE A 46 -6.08 -5.20 6.18
CA ILE A 46 -4.83 -5.93 6.01
C ILE A 46 -4.94 -7.36 6.51
N GLN A 47 -4.01 -8.18 6.01
CA GLN A 47 -3.78 -9.52 6.52
C GLN A 47 -2.34 -9.60 7.00
N ILE A 48 -2.12 -10.34 8.07
CA ILE A 48 -0.80 -10.45 8.68
C ILE A 48 -0.40 -11.91 8.74
N GLN A 49 0.83 -12.17 8.32
CA GLN A 49 1.43 -13.47 8.46
C GLN A 49 2.87 -13.26 8.91
N ASP A 50 3.22 -13.76 10.11
CA ASP A 50 4.54 -13.58 10.71
C ASP A 50 4.90 -12.10 10.84
N ASN A 51 5.84 -11.61 10.06
CA ASN A 51 6.25 -10.21 10.08
C ASN A 51 5.79 -9.45 8.84
N VAL A 52 4.86 -10.02 8.09
CA VAL A 52 4.45 -9.44 6.80
C VAL A 52 3.03 -8.90 6.91
N VAL A 53 2.86 -7.68 6.44
CA VAL A 53 1.56 -7.02 6.34
C VAL A 53 1.21 -6.97 4.86
N ALA A 54 0.04 -7.48 4.51
CA ALA A 54 -0.43 -7.51 3.13
C ALA A 54 -1.75 -6.75 3.01
N TRP A 55 -1.85 -5.92 2.00
CA TRP A 55 -3.07 -5.15 1.72
C TRP A 55 -3.45 -5.35 0.27
N GLY A 56 -4.62 -5.95 0.06
CA GLY A 56 -5.18 -6.07 -1.28
C GLY A 56 -6.05 -4.86 -1.57
N PHE A 57 -5.60 -4.01 -2.48
CA PHE A 57 -6.33 -2.82 -2.86
C PHE A 57 -7.07 -3.10 -4.16
N ALA A 58 -8.32 -3.49 -4.03
CA ALA A 58 -9.11 -3.87 -5.19
C ALA A 58 -9.36 -2.66 -6.08
N GLY A 59 -9.29 -2.89 -7.39
CA GLY A 59 -9.49 -1.80 -8.34
C GLY A 59 -10.84 -1.12 -8.18
N ARG A 60 -11.87 -1.89 -7.82
CA ARG A 60 -13.21 -1.32 -7.63
C ARG A 60 -13.29 -0.35 -6.45
N ASP A 61 -12.33 -0.43 -5.53
CA ASP A 61 -12.30 0.45 -4.35
C ASP A 61 -11.41 1.68 -4.56
N GLN A 62 -10.72 1.74 -5.68
CA GLN A 62 -9.83 2.86 -5.96
C GLN A 62 -10.63 4.02 -6.54
N ARG A 63 -10.56 5.16 -5.89
CA ARG A 63 -11.37 6.33 -6.27
C ARG A 63 -10.56 7.58 -6.55
N VAL A 64 -9.31 7.61 -6.09
CA VAL A 64 -8.52 8.84 -6.07
C VAL A 64 -7.22 8.64 -6.81
N LEU A 65 -6.96 9.52 -7.76
CA LEU A 65 -5.70 9.55 -8.48
C LEU A 65 -4.65 10.27 -7.66
N GLY A 66 -3.39 10.04 -7.97
CA GLY A 66 -2.30 10.75 -7.35
C GLY A 66 -1.50 9.90 -6.40
N GLY A 67 -0.65 10.54 -5.62
CA GLY A 67 0.25 9.87 -4.71
C GLY A 67 -0.43 9.37 -3.46
N TYR A 68 0.01 8.21 -3.01
CA TYR A 68 -0.47 7.58 -1.79
C TYR A 68 0.68 7.42 -0.82
N THR A 69 0.47 7.88 0.41
CA THR A 69 1.42 7.69 1.50
C THR A 69 0.91 6.58 2.40
N LEU A 70 1.78 5.68 2.79
CA LEU A 70 1.43 4.57 3.66
C LEU A 70 1.99 4.84 5.05
N THR A 71 1.21 4.54 6.07
CA THR A 71 1.62 4.66 7.47
C THR A 71 1.35 3.34 8.17
N LEU A 72 2.40 2.74 8.71
CA LEU A 72 2.29 1.51 9.49
C LEU A 72 2.40 1.86 10.96
N GLU A 73 1.50 1.29 11.75
CA GLU A 73 1.51 1.50 13.19
C GLU A 73 1.39 0.15 13.88
N VAL A 74 2.31 -0.15 14.79
CA VAL A 74 2.30 -1.39 15.56
C VAL A 74 2.21 -1.02 17.03
N ILE A 75 1.24 -1.62 17.70
CA ILE A 75 0.92 -1.29 19.08
C ILE A 75 1.01 -2.56 19.91
N GLN A 76 1.73 -2.49 21.03
CA GLN A 76 1.82 -3.61 21.96
C GLN A 76 0.52 -3.74 22.76
N PRO A 77 0.25 -4.95 23.30
CA PRO A 77 -0.83 -5.09 24.26
C PRO A 77 -0.65 -4.07 25.39
N GLY A 78 -1.73 -3.39 25.75
CA GLY A 78 -1.67 -2.33 26.73
C GLY A 78 -1.59 -0.94 26.12
N GLY A 79 -1.49 -0.85 24.78
CA GLY A 79 -1.61 0.43 24.10
C GLY A 79 -0.31 1.15 23.80
N LYS A 80 0.84 0.57 24.16
CA LYS A 80 2.11 1.23 23.87
C LYS A 80 2.46 1.12 22.40
N ARG A 81 2.63 2.25 21.73
CA ARG A 81 3.04 2.27 20.33
C ARG A 81 4.54 2.01 20.25
N ILE A 82 4.92 1.01 19.48
CA ILE A 82 6.33 0.64 19.36
C ILE A 82 6.90 0.91 17.98
N ILE A 83 6.04 1.03 16.96
CA ILE A 83 6.49 1.38 15.63
C ILE A 83 5.47 2.32 15.02
N ARG A 84 5.97 3.37 14.41
CA ARG A 84 5.18 4.17 13.49
C ARG A 84 6.10 4.57 12.36
N LYS A 85 5.74 4.18 11.15
CA LYS A 85 6.59 4.44 10.01
C LYS A 85 5.75 4.88 8.84
N ASP A 86 6.22 5.93 8.16
CA ASP A 86 5.57 6.47 6.98
C ASP A 86 6.43 6.20 5.75
N ILE A 87 5.79 5.85 4.66
CA ILE A 87 6.42 5.85 3.35
C ILE A 87 5.66 6.86 2.51
N CYS A 88 6.28 8.02 2.32
CA CYS A 88 5.66 9.09 1.56
C CYS A 88 5.66 8.74 0.09
N ASN A 89 4.54 8.94 -0.57
CA ASN A 89 4.40 8.64 -2.00
C ASN A 89 4.87 7.23 -2.32
N ALA A 90 4.37 6.27 -1.56
CA ALA A 90 4.74 4.87 -1.73
C ALA A 90 4.37 4.39 -3.13
N PHE A 91 3.26 4.87 -3.66
CA PHE A 91 2.87 4.59 -5.04
C PHE A 91 1.95 5.71 -5.52
N THR A 92 1.71 5.73 -6.82
CA THR A 92 0.84 6.70 -7.45
C THR A 92 -0.18 5.96 -8.30
N LEU A 93 -1.44 6.32 -8.17
CA LEU A 93 -2.48 5.83 -9.06
C LEU A 93 -2.67 6.84 -10.18
N VAL A 94 -2.58 6.35 -11.40
CA VAL A 94 -2.73 7.19 -12.59
C VAL A 94 -3.99 6.76 -13.34
N GLY A 95 -4.54 7.69 -14.07
CA GLY A 95 -5.69 7.42 -14.88
C GLY A 95 -5.29 6.73 -16.17
N LYS A 96 -6.17 6.81 -17.15
CA LYS A 96 -5.88 6.24 -18.44
C LYS A 96 -4.67 6.94 -19.03
N GLU A 97 -3.66 6.18 -19.36
CA GLU A 97 -2.48 6.70 -20.03
C GLU A 97 -2.54 6.28 -21.49
N CYS A 98 -2.74 7.24 -22.34
CA CYS A 98 -2.79 6.94 -23.75
C CYS A 98 -1.38 6.74 -24.27
N GLU A 99 -1.21 5.67 -25.03
CA GLU A 99 0.03 5.49 -25.73
C GLU A 99 0.13 6.56 -26.78
N GLU A 100 1.29 7.01 -26.99
CA GLU A 100 1.43 7.96 -28.01
C GLU A 100 1.14 7.31 -29.27
N LYS A 101 0.77 7.05 -29.67
CA LYS A 101 0.59 6.36 -30.55
C LYS A 101 0.54 5.31 -30.79
N ASP A 102 0.40 4.99 -30.79
CA ASP A 102 0.39 4.14 -30.85
C ASP A 102 0.21 3.28 -31.32
N THR A 103 0.54 3.25 -31.47
CA THR A 103 0.42 2.29 -32.04
C THR A 103 -0.63 1.53 -31.89
N PRO A 104 -1.14 1.47 -32.51
CA PRO A 104 -2.28 0.78 -32.34
C PRO A 104 -2.10 -0.60 -32.18
N GLY A 105 -2.08 -0.98 -31.91
CA GLY A 105 -2.02 -2.11 -31.83
C GLY A 105 -1.74 -2.67 -30.86
N ASP A 106 -1.26 -2.20 -30.58
CA ASP A 106 -1.03 -2.72 -29.72
C ASP A 106 -1.92 -2.89 -28.93
N ALA A 107 -2.30 -2.63 -29.19
CA ALA A 107 -3.03 -2.70 -28.57
C ALA A 107 -3.52 -3.73 -27.99
N ASP A 108 -3.23 -3.93 -28.37
CA ASP A 108 -3.66 -4.75 -27.83
C ASP A 108 -3.67 -5.26 -26.93
N ILE A 109 -3.52 -4.88 -26.77
CA ILE A 109 -3.56 -5.10 -25.95
C ILE A 109 -3.73 -5.64 -25.28
N ASN A 110 -3.49 -5.70 -25.30
CA ASN A 110 -3.73 -6.03 -24.58
C ASN A 110 -4.00 -6.25 -24.03
#